data_eed3c5f02dbcaa39bec6b4ae8a08cb34
#
_entry.id   eed3c5f02dbcaa39bec6b4ae8a08cb34
#
_cell.length_a   1.000
_cell.length_b   1.000
_cell.length_c   1.000
_cell.angle_alpha   90.00
_cell.angle_beta   90.00
_cell.angle_gamma   90.00
#
_symmetry.space_group_name_H-M   'P 1'
#
loop_
_entity.id
_entity.type
_entity.pdbx_description
1 polymer ?
#
loop_
_entity_poly.entity_id
_entity_poly.type
_entity_poly.pdbx_seq_one_letter_code
_entity_poly.pdbx_strand_id
1 'polypeptide(L)'
;ILRKGEAKPLEISLTREVIKVQSVKSKLLDDSYGYLRITSFQENTGAAVVKHLNDLYKPGPLKGLVLDLRNDPGGLLNSAVGVAAAFLPADSLVTSTDGRTPDAKHSFSASPADYLRGSRDDYLKALPPEARKVPMVVLVNGGSASASEIVAGALQDHKRALILGTTT
;
A
#
# COMPACT_ATOMS: atom_id res chain seq x y z
N ILE A 1 30.74 -14.68 -12.72
CA ILE A 1 29.59 -15.53 -13.14
C ILE A 1 30.14 -16.69 -13.92
N LEU A 2 29.77 -17.92 -13.54
CA LEU A 2 30.02 -19.10 -14.35
C LEU A 2 28.84 -19.32 -15.31
N ARG A 3 29.12 -19.39 -16.61
CA ARG A 3 28.09 -19.62 -17.63
C ARG A 3 28.44 -20.90 -18.41
N LYS A 4 27.46 -21.77 -18.60
CA LYS A 4 27.65 -23.01 -19.39
C LYS A 4 28.06 -22.64 -20.83
N GLY A 5 29.16 -23.22 -21.32
CA GLY A 5 29.73 -22.97 -22.65
C GLY A 5 30.86 -21.94 -22.66
N GLU A 6 31.17 -21.25 -21.57
CA GLU A 6 32.32 -20.35 -21.43
C GLU A 6 33.49 -21.05 -20.77
N ALA A 7 34.69 -20.88 -21.35
CA ALA A 7 35.91 -21.51 -20.85
C ALA A 7 36.48 -20.85 -19.59
N LYS A 8 36.07 -19.62 -19.28
CA LYS A 8 36.51 -18.83 -18.10
C LYS A 8 35.33 -18.15 -17.44
N PRO A 9 35.41 -17.91 -16.10
CA PRO A 9 34.43 -17.07 -15.41
C PRO A 9 34.33 -15.67 -16.06
N LEU A 10 33.09 -15.18 -16.23
CA LEU A 10 32.84 -13.81 -16.65
C LEU A 10 33.00 -12.89 -15.44
N GLU A 11 33.87 -11.90 -15.55
CA GLU A 11 33.99 -10.80 -14.58
C GLU A 11 33.05 -9.69 -15.00
N ILE A 12 32.13 -9.29 -14.12
CA ILE A 12 31.16 -8.23 -14.37
C ILE A 12 31.26 -7.21 -13.23
N SER A 13 31.63 -5.99 -13.57
CA SER A 13 31.59 -4.88 -12.62
C SER A 13 30.15 -4.39 -12.45
N LEU A 14 29.67 -4.31 -11.19
CA LEU A 14 28.36 -3.79 -10.85
C LEU A 14 28.51 -2.54 -10.00
N THR A 15 27.83 -1.48 -10.40
CA THR A 15 27.70 -0.27 -9.58
C THR A 15 26.41 -0.36 -8.80
N ARG A 16 26.47 -0.09 -7.47
CA ARG A 16 25.28 -0.04 -6.63
C ARG A 16 24.57 1.28 -6.86
N GLU A 17 23.30 1.21 -7.21
CA GLU A 17 22.41 2.35 -7.38
C GLU A 17 21.11 2.16 -6.61
N VAL A 18 20.43 3.27 -6.32
CA VAL A 18 19.08 3.23 -5.73
C VAL A 18 18.07 2.93 -6.85
N ILE A 19 17.54 1.72 -6.84
CA ILE A 19 16.48 1.31 -7.78
C ILE A 19 15.16 1.88 -7.27
N LYS A 20 14.61 2.86 -7.99
CA LYS A 20 13.27 3.38 -7.73
C LYS A 20 12.23 2.46 -8.35
N VAL A 21 11.69 1.55 -7.56
CA VAL A 21 10.59 0.68 -8.00
C VAL A 21 9.28 1.45 -7.86
N GLN A 22 8.50 1.53 -8.93
CA GLN A 22 7.14 2.08 -8.87
C GLN A 22 6.20 1.00 -8.31
N SER A 23 5.94 1.08 -7.01
CA SER A 23 5.04 0.15 -6.31
C SER A 23 3.56 0.46 -6.52
N VAL A 24 3.21 1.65 -7.01
CA VAL A 24 1.84 2.11 -7.19
C VAL A 24 1.60 2.47 -8.65
N LYS A 25 0.45 2.05 -9.18
CA LYS A 25 -0.04 2.40 -10.52
C LYS A 25 -1.52 2.77 -10.41
N SER A 26 -1.98 3.71 -11.25
CA SER A 26 -3.38 4.08 -11.29
C SER A 26 -3.85 4.36 -12.72
N LYS A 27 -5.14 4.22 -12.92
CA LYS A 27 -5.84 4.62 -14.14
C LYS A 27 -7.31 4.88 -13.83
N LEU A 28 -7.97 5.68 -14.66
CA LEU A 28 -9.43 5.78 -14.66
C LEU A 28 -10.03 4.63 -15.47
N LEU A 29 -11.16 4.13 -14.98
CA LEU A 29 -12.06 3.22 -15.69
C LEU A 29 -13.33 4.01 -15.97
N ASP A 30 -13.77 4.05 -17.23
CA ASP A 30 -15.01 4.72 -17.66
C ASP A 30 -15.16 6.15 -17.10
N ASP A 31 -14.08 6.94 -17.12
CA ASP A 31 -13.97 8.35 -16.73
C ASP A 31 -14.40 8.70 -15.30
N SER A 32 -14.95 7.78 -14.53
CA SER A 32 -15.49 8.05 -13.19
C SER A 32 -15.17 7.01 -12.12
N TYR A 33 -14.49 5.92 -12.47
CA TYR A 33 -14.04 4.91 -11.51
C TYR A 33 -12.53 4.89 -11.45
N GLY A 34 -11.99 5.07 -10.25
CA GLY A 34 -10.55 4.97 -10.01
C GLY A 34 -10.10 3.51 -9.88
N TYR A 35 -8.98 3.18 -10.51
CA TYR A 35 -8.26 1.94 -10.28
C TYR A 35 -6.88 2.27 -9.76
N LEU A 36 -6.55 1.74 -8.60
CA LEU A 36 -5.26 1.91 -7.93
C LEU A 36 -4.69 0.54 -7.61
N ARG A 37 -3.49 0.24 -8.11
CA ARG A 37 -2.81 -1.03 -7.85
C ARG A 37 -1.55 -0.79 -7.06
N ILE A 38 -1.37 -1.60 -6.00
CA ILE A 38 -0.13 -1.69 -5.22
C ILE A 38 0.48 -3.06 -5.48
N THR A 39 1.77 -3.11 -5.77
CA THR A 39 2.51 -4.35 -6.08
C THR A 39 3.53 -4.72 -5.01
N SER A 40 3.84 -3.80 -4.10
CA SER A 40 4.68 -4.01 -2.91
C SER A 40 4.59 -2.81 -1.98
N PHE A 41 4.84 -3.02 -0.69
CA PHE A 41 4.83 -1.95 0.32
C PHE A 41 6.26 -1.51 0.64
N GLN A 42 6.65 -0.37 0.06
CA GLN A 42 7.96 0.28 0.23
C GLN A 42 7.82 1.58 1.01
N GLU A 43 8.94 2.19 1.40
CA GLU A 43 8.98 3.44 2.19
C GLU A 43 8.12 4.56 1.60
N ASN A 44 8.12 4.69 0.28
CA ASN A 44 7.41 5.74 -0.45
C ASN A 44 6.00 5.35 -0.90
N THR A 45 5.52 4.14 -0.62
CA THR A 45 4.23 3.65 -1.15
C THR A 45 3.05 4.49 -0.66
N GLY A 46 3.02 4.89 0.62
CA GLY A 46 1.96 5.76 1.15
C GLY A 46 1.89 7.12 0.43
N ALA A 47 3.03 7.78 0.26
CA ALA A 47 3.10 9.05 -0.47
C ALA A 47 2.74 8.87 -1.96
N ALA A 48 3.14 7.76 -2.59
CA ALA A 48 2.78 7.45 -3.96
C ALA A 48 1.27 7.22 -4.10
N VAL A 49 0.61 6.54 -3.15
CA VAL A 49 -0.86 6.38 -3.13
C VAL A 49 -1.55 7.74 -3.11
N VAL A 50 -1.13 8.66 -2.25
CA VAL A 50 -1.69 10.02 -2.20
C VAL A 50 -1.52 10.75 -3.53
N LYS A 51 -0.34 10.68 -4.13
CA LYS A 51 -0.08 11.27 -5.45
C LYS A 51 -1.02 10.69 -6.52
N HIS A 52 -1.14 9.38 -6.59
CA HIS A 52 -2.00 8.70 -7.57
C HIS A 52 -3.48 8.99 -7.34
N LEU A 53 -3.93 9.11 -6.09
CA LEU A 53 -5.30 9.55 -5.77
C LEU A 53 -5.55 10.98 -6.26
N ASN A 54 -4.63 11.92 -6.00
CA ASN A 54 -4.75 13.27 -6.54
C ASN A 54 -4.85 13.27 -8.07
N ASP A 55 -4.05 12.44 -8.75
CA ASP A 55 -4.10 12.33 -10.22
C ASP A 55 -5.46 11.77 -10.71
N LEU A 56 -6.03 10.78 -10.00
CA LEU A 56 -7.35 10.22 -10.31
C LEU A 56 -8.50 11.22 -10.13
N TYR A 57 -8.38 12.13 -9.16
CA TYR A 57 -9.41 13.15 -8.89
C TYR A 57 -9.27 14.42 -9.75
N LYS A 58 -8.18 14.60 -10.52
CA LYS A 58 -8.00 15.76 -11.39
C LYS A 58 -9.12 16.00 -12.41
N PRO A 59 -9.65 14.96 -13.10
CA PRO A 59 -10.73 15.17 -14.06
C PRO A 59 -12.09 15.44 -13.39
N GLY A 60 -12.26 15.04 -12.13
CA GLY A 60 -13.52 15.18 -11.40
C GLY A 60 -13.71 14.14 -10.29
N PRO A 61 -14.88 14.17 -9.64
CA PRO A 61 -15.18 13.25 -8.54
C PRO A 61 -15.32 11.80 -9.03
N LEU A 62 -14.78 10.86 -8.24
CA LEU A 62 -14.92 9.43 -8.51
C LEU A 62 -16.25 8.90 -7.96
N LYS A 63 -16.91 8.02 -8.72
CA LYS A 63 -18.09 7.25 -8.30
C LYS A 63 -17.72 6.00 -7.51
N GLY A 64 -16.50 5.50 -7.68
CA GLY A 64 -15.97 4.34 -6.98
C GLY A 64 -14.47 4.20 -7.17
N LEU A 65 -13.85 3.44 -6.27
CA LEU A 65 -12.41 3.16 -6.28
C LEU A 65 -12.17 1.66 -6.12
N VAL A 66 -11.35 1.11 -7.00
CA VAL A 66 -10.83 -0.25 -6.89
C VAL A 66 -9.39 -0.19 -6.42
N LEU A 67 -9.10 -0.76 -5.25
CA LEU A 67 -7.73 -0.99 -4.76
C LEU A 67 -7.34 -2.45 -5.07
N ASP A 68 -6.37 -2.63 -5.94
CA ASP A 68 -5.91 -3.96 -6.34
C ASP A 68 -4.61 -4.33 -5.62
N LEU A 69 -4.72 -5.32 -4.73
CA LEU A 69 -3.62 -5.91 -3.96
C LEU A 69 -3.30 -7.34 -4.41
N ARG A 70 -3.82 -7.79 -5.55
CA ARG A 70 -3.54 -9.13 -6.06
C ARG A 70 -2.07 -9.29 -6.44
N ASN A 71 -1.48 -10.42 -6.04
CA ASN A 71 -0.06 -10.76 -6.24
C ASN A 71 0.89 -9.74 -5.58
N ASP A 72 0.45 -9.09 -4.52
CA ASP A 72 1.27 -8.19 -3.70
C ASP A 72 1.72 -8.95 -2.44
N PRO A 73 3.00 -9.34 -2.34
CA PRO A 73 3.51 -10.12 -1.21
C PRO A 73 3.65 -9.29 0.09
N GLY A 74 3.29 -8.00 0.02
CA GLY A 74 3.39 -7.10 1.17
C GLY A 74 4.66 -6.26 1.18
N GLY A 75 5.21 -6.04 2.36
CA GLY A 75 6.40 -5.22 2.58
C GLY A 75 6.41 -4.53 3.95
N LEU A 76 6.72 -3.25 3.99
CA LEU A 76 6.91 -2.50 5.22
C LEU A 76 5.59 -2.26 5.98
N LEU A 77 5.58 -2.59 7.26
CA LEU A 77 4.42 -2.42 8.15
C LEU A 77 3.95 -0.97 8.23
N ASN A 78 4.86 -0.03 8.47
CA ASN A 78 4.51 1.40 8.51
C ASN A 78 3.89 1.91 7.20
N SER A 79 4.30 1.35 6.07
CA SER A 79 3.71 1.65 4.76
C SER A 79 2.29 1.10 4.64
N ALA A 80 2.02 -0.11 5.15
CA ALA A 80 0.66 -0.65 5.23
C ALA A 80 -0.25 0.23 6.10
N VAL A 81 0.25 0.65 7.28
CA VAL A 81 -0.48 1.57 8.17
C VAL A 81 -0.80 2.89 7.45
N GLY A 82 0.16 3.47 6.73
CA GLY A 82 -0.05 4.71 5.98
C GLY A 82 -1.04 4.58 4.83
N VAL A 83 -1.03 3.45 4.11
CA VAL A 83 -2.02 3.17 3.06
C VAL A 83 -3.41 2.99 3.66
N ALA A 84 -3.56 2.23 4.76
CA ALA A 84 -4.83 2.11 5.47
C ALA A 84 -5.34 3.47 5.99
N ALA A 85 -4.45 4.29 6.55
CA ALA A 85 -4.75 5.63 7.06
C ALA A 85 -5.22 6.61 5.97
N ALA A 86 -4.86 6.38 4.70
CA ALA A 86 -5.39 7.16 3.59
C ALA A 86 -6.92 7.01 3.43
N PHE A 87 -7.48 5.88 3.88
CA PHE A 87 -8.88 5.55 3.68
C PHE A 87 -9.70 5.47 4.97
N LEU A 88 -9.04 5.38 6.12
CA LEU A 88 -9.69 5.30 7.44
C LEU A 88 -9.72 6.66 8.14
N PRO A 89 -10.65 6.86 9.10
CA PRO A 89 -10.57 7.99 10.03
C PRO A 89 -9.24 8.00 10.79
N ALA A 90 -8.81 9.19 11.22
CA ALA A 90 -7.63 9.32 12.08
C ALA A 90 -7.78 8.45 13.35
N ASP A 91 -6.65 7.95 13.82
CA ASP A 91 -6.52 7.11 15.03
C ASP A 91 -7.29 5.77 14.99
N SER A 92 -7.88 5.39 13.86
CA SER A 92 -8.48 4.07 13.69
C SER A 92 -7.42 2.97 13.85
N LEU A 93 -7.72 1.92 14.61
CA LEU A 93 -6.83 0.75 14.73
C LEU A 93 -6.64 0.09 13.35
N VAL A 94 -5.41 -0.11 12.95
CA VAL A 94 -5.07 -0.78 11.69
C VAL A 94 -4.67 -2.23 11.93
N THR A 95 -3.79 -2.46 12.89
CA THR A 95 -3.34 -3.81 13.25
C THR A 95 -2.71 -3.79 14.64
N SER A 96 -2.49 -4.97 15.20
CA SER A 96 -1.76 -5.12 16.46
C SER A 96 -0.81 -6.30 16.39
N THR A 97 0.26 -6.24 17.16
CA THR A 97 1.12 -7.37 17.45
C THR A 97 0.82 -7.87 18.85
N ASP A 98 0.79 -9.18 19.02
CA ASP A 98 0.69 -9.82 20.34
C ASP A 98 1.78 -10.90 20.46
N GLY A 99 2.62 -10.78 21.45
CA GLY A 99 3.71 -11.70 21.73
C GLY A 99 3.73 -12.17 23.17
N ARG A 100 4.65 -13.09 23.47
CA ARG A 100 4.74 -13.72 24.80
C ARG A 100 5.21 -12.78 25.91
N THR A 101 5.84 -11.66 25.55
CA THR A 101 6.31 -10.65 26.51
C THR A 101 5.44 -9.39 26.43
N PRO A 102 5.29 -8.64 27.54
CA PRO A 102 4.52 -7.38 27.53
C PRO A 102 4.98 -6.39 26.45
N ASP A 103 6.29 -6.31 26.21
CA ASP A 103 6.90 -5.39 25.24
C ASP A 103 6.61 -5.79 23.77
N ALA A 104 6.08 -7.01 23.54
CA ALA A 104 5.71 -7.47 22.20
C ALA A 104 4.26 -7.11 21.82
N LYS A 105 3.51 -6.50 22.75
CA LYS A 105 2.16 -6.01 22.47
C LYS A 105 2.21 -4.57 22.00
N HIS A 106 1.87 -4.36 20.75
CA HIS A 106 1.82 -3.04 20.15
C HIS A 106 0.62 -2.89 19.22
N SER A 107 -0.05 -1.74 19.31
CA SER A 107 -1.17 -1.40 18.42
C SER A 107 -0.72 -0.31 17.45
N PHE A 108 -1.03 -0.49 16.17
CA PHE A 108 -0.73 0.46 15.10
C PHE A 108 -2.03 1.08 14.62
N SER A 109 -2.10 2.39 14.65
CA SER A 109 -3.30 3.16 14.31
C SER A 109 -3.05 4.05 13.09
N ALA A 110 -4.11 4.56 12.49
CA ALA A 110 -4.06 5.54 11.40
C ALA A 110 -3.56 6.90 11.89
N SER A 111 -2.35 6.93 12.45
CA SER A 111 -1.72 8.08 13.11
C SER A 111 -0.32 8.33 12.54
N PRO A 112 0.09 9.61 12.41
CA PRO A 112 1.42 9.96 11.92
C PRO A 112 2.57 9.28 12.67
N ALA A 113 2.39 9.01 13.98
CA ALA A 113 3.38 8.31 14.79
C ALA A 113 3.65 6.89 14.29
N ASP A 114 2.66 6.23 13.70
CA ASP A 114 2.73 4.83 13.29
C ASP A 114 3.13 4.65 11.81
N TYR A 115 2.82 5.62 10.93
CA TYR A 115 3.15 5.49 9.51
C TYR A 115 4.31 6.36 9.02
N LEU A 116 4.70 7.44 9.75
CA LEU A 116 5.84 8.26 9.38
C LEU A 116 7.12 7.74 10.05
N ARG A 117 8.09 7.30 9.24
CA ARG A 117 9.44 6.97 9.71
C ARG A 117 10.38 8.13 9.45
N GLY A 118 10.68 8.90 10.49
CA GLY A 118 11.68 9.97 10.40
C GLY A 118 11.35 11.10 9.42
N SER A 119 10.20 11.05 8.74
CA SER A 119 9.70 12.14 7.90
C SER A 119 9.03 13.19 8.77
N ARG A 120 9.31 14.48 8.46
CA ARG A 120 8.65 15.60 9.11
C ARG A 120 7.34 16.00 8.44
N ASP A 121 7.19 15.63 7.16
CA ASP A 121 6.03 16.00 6.35
C ASP A 121 5.05 14.84 6.23
N ASP A 122 3.88 15.04 6.78
CA ASP A 122 2.78 14.10 6.67
C ASP A 122 2.15 14.19 5.26
N TYR A 123 2.44 13.18 4.44
CA TYR A 123 1.93 13.11 3.06
C TYR A 123 0.40 12.98 2.99
N LEU A 124 -0.28 12.52 4.05
CA LEU A 124 -1.73 12.43 4.08
C LEU A 124 -2.43 13.79 4.16
N LYS A 125 -1.71 14.87 4.49
CA LYS A 125 -2.24 16.25 4.41
C LYS A 125 -2.60 16.65 2.98
N ALA A 126 -1.97 16.04 1.98
CA ALA A 126 -2.25 16.28 0.58
C ALA A 126 -3.31 15.33 -0.01
N LEU A 127 -3.94 14.47 0.81
CA LEU A 127 -4.96 13.51 0.37
C LEU A 127 -6.24 14.25 -0.03
N PRO A 128 -6.86 13.92 -1.20
CA PRO A 128 -8.20 14.41 -1.53
C PRO A 128 -9.20 13.97 -0.46
N PRO A 129 -9.97 14.91 0.15
CA PRO A 129 -10.90 14.58 1.23
C PRO A 129 -11.95 13.52 0.84
N GLU A 130 -12.32 13.50 -0.43
CA GLU A 130 -13.28 12.58 -1.03
C GLU A 130 -12.78 11.14 -1.04
N ALA A 131 -11.46 10.92 -1.04
CA ALA A 131 -10.85 9.59 -1.06
C ALA A 131 -11.28 8.73 0.14
N ARG A 132 -11.58 9.36 1.28
CA ARG A 132 -12.08 8.67 2.49
C ARG A 132 -13.55 8.29 2.42
N LYS A 133 -14.32 8.84 1.46
CA LYS A 133 -15.78 8.67 1.38
C LYS A 133 -16.22 7.89 0.14
N VAL A 134 -15.40 7.84 -0.90
CA VAL A 134 -15.73 7.14 -2.15
C VAL A 134 -16.05 5.66 -1.90
N PRO A 135 -17.11 5.09 -2.49
CA PRO A 135 -17.35 3.65 -2.46
C PRO A 135 -16.12 2.88 -2.94
N MET A 136 -15.74 1.82 -2.21
CA MET A 136 -14.43 1.19 -2.42
C MET A 136 -14.53 -0.33 -2.40
N VAL A 137 -13.82 -0.95 -3.32
CA VAL A 137 -13.60 -2.40 -3.40
C VAL A 137 -12.09 -2.67 -3.34
N VAL A 138 -11.72 -3.69 -2.57
CA VAL A 138 -10.34 -4.19 -2.52
C VAL A 138 -10.28 -5.56 -3.17
N LEU A 139 -9.37 -5.74 -4.12
CA LEU A 139 -9.14 -7.03 -4.78
C LEU A 139 -7.94 -7.74 -4.15
N VAL A 140 -8.14 -8.99 -3.76
CA VAL A 140 -7.10 -9.86 -3.18
C VAL A 140 -7.08 -11.22 -3.85
N ASN A 141 -5.98 -11.95 -3.72
CA ASN A 141 -5.87 -13.35 -4.16
C ASN A 141 -4.81 -14.09 -3.32
N GLY A 142 -4.59 -15.36 -3.58
CA GLY A 142 -3.56 -16.17 -2.88
C GLY A 142 -2.11 -15.68 -2.98
N GLY A 143 -1.85 -14.65 -3.77
CA GLY A 143 -0.56 -13.93 -3.82
C GLY A 143 -0.54 -12.64 -2.99
N SER A 144 -1.66 -12.28 -2.36
CA SER A 144 -1.75 -11.16 -1.41
C SER A 144 -1.31 -11.63 -0.03
N ALA A 145 -0.29 -11.00 0.55
CA ALA A 145 0.25 -11.44 1.84
C ALA A 145 0.72 -10.28 2.73
N SER A 146 0.86 -10.54 4.04
CA SER A 146 1.50 -9.61 5.00
C SER A 146 0.87 -8.21 4.98
N ALA A 147 1.59 -7.17 4.55
CA ALA A 147 1.10 -5.79 4.49
C ALA A 147 -0.20 -5.63 3.68
N SER A 148 -0.38 -6.42 2.60
CA SER A 148 -1.62 -6.45 1.82
C SER A 148 -2.80 -6.96 2.63
N GLU A 149 -2.59 -8.01 3.45
CA GLU A 149 -3.62 -8.55 4.34
C GLU A 149 -3.96 -7.56 5.46
N ILE A 150 -2.96 -6.85 6.00
CA ILE A 150 -3.17 -5.80 7.00
C ILE A 150 -4.08 -4.71 6.44
N VAL A 151 -3.80 -4.22 5.24
CA VAL A 151 -4.63 -3.19 4.60
C VAL A 151 -6.04 -3.70 4.31
N ALA A 152 -6.16 -4.88 3.70
CA ALA A 152 -7.46 -5.47 3.37
C ALA A 152 -8.28 -5.73 4.64
N GLY A 153 -7.67 -6.32 5.67
CA GLY A 153 -8.31 -6.60 6.95
C GLY A 153 -8.79 -5.34 7.67
N ALA A 154 -7.92 -4.32 7.78
CA ALA A 154 -8.29 -3.06 8.40
C ALA A 154 -9.48 -2.39 7.67
N LEU A 155 -9.46 -2.34 6.34
CA LEU A 155 -10.56 -1.77 5.55
C LEU A 155 -11.85 -2.57 5.68
N GLN A 156 -11.76 -3.90 5.82
CA GLN A 156 -12.90 -4.78 6.06
C GLN A 156 -13.49 -4.57 7.46
N ASP A 157 -12.66 -4.61 8.49
CA ASP A 157 -13.10 -4.50 9.89
C ASP A 157 -13.79 -3.16 10.18
N HIS A 158 -13.27 -2.09 9.60
CA HIS A 158 -13.89 -0.76 9.64
C HIS A 158 -15.06 -0.58 8.66
N LYS A 159 -15.47 -1.62 7.94
CA LYS A 159 -16.55 -1.56 6.93
C LYS A 159 -16.32 -0.46 5.89
N ARG A 160 -15.05 -0.16 5.62
CA ARG A 160 -14.66 0.90 4.69
C ARG A 160 -14.72 0.44 3.23
N ALA A 161 -14.45 -0.83 2.98
CA ALA A 161 -14.41 -1.40 1.64
C ALA A 161 -15.02 -2.80 1.62
N LEU A 162 -15.51 -3.19 0.46
CA LEU A 162 -15.85 -4.57 0.16
C LEU A 162 -14.59 -5.30 -0.32
N ILE A 163 -14.28 -6.45 0.28
CA ILE A 163 -13.15 -7.28 -0.14
C ILE A 163 -13.64 -8.34 -1.12
N LEU A 164 -13.03 -8.41 -2.28
CA LEU A 164 -13.36 -9.37 -3.34
C LEU A 164 -12.11 -10.14 -3.78
N GLY A 165 -12.27 -11.43 -4.00
CA GLY A 165 -11.20 -12.29 -4.51
C GLY A 165 -11.23 -13.69 -3.97
N THR A 166 -10.08 -14.34 -3.97
CA THR A 166 -9.86 -15.64 -3.37
C THR A 166 -9.16 -15.50 -2.02
N THR A 167 -9.22 -16.54 -1.19
CA THR A 167 -8.52 -16.58 0.10
C THR A 167 -7.03 -16.26 -0.07
N THR A 168 -6.49 -15.47 0.85
CA THR A 168 -5.07 -15.13 0.99
C THR A 168 -4.34 -16.16 1.80
#